data_d067eeb69936cbd59208a79814fb5043
#
_entry.id   d067eeb69936cbd59208a79814fb5043
#
_cell.length_a   1.000
_cell.length_b   1.000
_cell.length_c   1.000
_cell.angle_alpha   90.00
_cell.angle_beta   90.00
_cell.angle_gamma   90.00
#
_symmetry.space_group_name_H-M   'P 1'
#
loop_
_entity.id
_entity.type
_entity.pdbx_description
1 polymer ?
#
loop_
_entity_poly.entity_id
_entity_poly.type
_entity_poly.pdbx_seq_one_letter_code
_entity_poly.pdbx_strand_id
1 'polypeptide(L)'
;VDSNRNGGQTAGSGPGSEPPNRLSTSVVRWFGRRFTDGVPVFCPGGAARGARVARHGRVGFWLRVAWAVIYPVDTLLFKLRWRGREHIPATGGVLVVANHISHADPLTFARYVWDAGRVPRFLAKDELFRIFFIRTVLRGSKQIPVHRGSSDAQGSLRDAVTALEAGEAVCIYPEGTVTRDPDWWPMVSRTGVARLALATEAPVIPVAQWGPQAAVDVYHKRYRPFPRKTAICQAGPPVDLSAYRGRPQTAELLREVTDVIMTRVRDMLGELRDEKPPAQFWRRPAPAPALEPPVQPEPEPEGSGREAAS
;
A
#
# COMPACT_ATOMS: atom_id res chain seq x y z
N VAL A 1 -53.55 -50.10 27.76
CA VAL A 1 -52.90 -51.25 28.40
C VAL A 1 -51.46 -50.90 28.68
N ASP A 2 -51.26 -50.60 29.94
CA ASP A 2 -50.08 -50.86 30.78
C ASP A 2 -48.69 -50.43 30.32
N SER A 3 -48.15 -49.51 31.07
CA SER A 3 -47.41 -49.60 32.37
C SER A 3 -45.96 -49.93 32.12
N ASN A 4 -44.96 -49.23 32.60
CA ASN A 4 -44.58 -49.02 33.96
C ASN A 4 -43.18 -48.37 34.01
N ARG A 5 -43.00 -47.36 34.82
CA ARG A 5 -42.03 -47.11 35.90
C ARG A 5 -40.51 -47.25 35.68
N ASN A 6 -39.92 -46.28 36.13
CA ASN A 6 -38.79 -46.04 37.10
C ASN A 6 -37.62 -45.40 36.40
N GLY A 7 -37.12 -44.31 36.85
CA GLY A 7 -36.77 -43.89 38.22
C GLY A 7 -35.24 -43.76 38.26
N GLY A 8 -34.71 -42.60 38.51
CA GLY A 8 -33.28 -42.44 38.69
C GLY A 8 -32.86 -40.97 38.72
N GLN A 9 -32.97 -40.37 39.87
CA GLN A 9 -32.27 -39.14 40.26
C GLN A 9 -30.78 -39.30 40.09
N THR A 10 -30.06 -38.24 39.67
CA THR A 10 -29.01 -37.62 40.55
C THR A 10 -28.40 -36.43 39.83
N ALA A 11 -28.38 -35.29 40.57
CA ALA A 11 -27.30 -34.34 40.78
C ALA A 11 -26.67 -33.63 39.55
N GLY A 12 -26.97 -32.41 39.24
CA GLY A 12 -26.39 -31.20 39.72
C GLY A 12 -24.87 -31.07 39.56
N SER A 13 -24.42 -30.36 38.49
CA SER A 13 -23.15 -29.63 38.59
C SER A 13 -23.27 -28.35 37.79
N GLY A 14 -23.10 -27.25 38.47
CA GLY A 14 -23.22 -25.87 37.99
C GLY A 14 -22.13 -25.46 36.99
N PRO A 15 -22.26 -24.30 36.39
CA PRO A 15 -21.31 -23.83 35.38
C PRO A 15 -19.98 -23.45 36.00
N GLY A 16 -18.92 -24.14 35.60
CA GLY A 16 -17.56 -23.82 35.93
C GLY A 16 -17.19 -22.45 35.33
N SER A 17 -16.82 -21.57 36.20
CA SER A 17 -16.20 -20.28 35.91
C SER A 17 -14.90 -20.48 35.10
N GLU A 18 -14.86 -20.03 33.87
CA GLU A 18 -13.62 -19.88 33.12
C GLU A 18 -12.69 -18.88 33.83
N PRO A 19 -11.41 -19.21 34.01
CA PRO A 19 -10.44 -18.28 34.58
C PRO A 19 -10.11 -17.17 33.57
N PRO A 20 -9.75 -15.95 34.04
CA PRO A 20 -9.43 -14.82 33.20
C PRO A 20 -8.21 -15.13 32.32
N ASN A 21 -8.37 -14.85 31.04
CA ASN A 21 -7.39 -14.96 29.96
C ASN A 21 -6.05 -14.29 30.36
N ARG A 22 -5.12 -15.06 30.86
CA ARG A 22 -3.74 -14.63 31.09
C ARG A 22 -3.14 -14.35 29.71
N LEU A 23 -2.89 -13.07 29.41
CA LEU A 23 -2.04 -12.66 28.32
C LEU A 23 -0.75 -13.47 28.41
N SER A 24 -0.59 -14.38 27.47
CA SER A 24 0.49 -15.35 27.40
C SER A 24 1.83 -14.65 27.42
N THR A 25 2.62 -14.88 28.46
CA THR A 25 4.04 -14.50 28.60
C THR A 25 4.93 -15.09 27.51
N SER A 26 4.38 -15.77 26.52
CA SER A 26 5.08 -16.30 25.34
C SER A 26 5.59 -15.23 24.37
N VAL A 27 5.01 -14.02 24.35
CA VAL A 27 5.49 -12.92 23.50
C VAL A 27 6.85 -12.38 23.96
N VAL A 28 7.09 -12.34 25.28
CA VAL A 28 8.35 -11.81 25.83
C VAL A 28 9.49 -12.82 25.75
N ARG A 29 9.22 -14.11 25.83
CA ARG A 29 10.24 -15.18 25.73
C ARG A 29 10.76 -15.39 24.30
N TRP A 30 10.03 -14.92 23.28
CA TRP A 30 10.40 -15.07 21.88
C TRP A 30 11.50 -14.09 21.42
N PHE A 31 11.62 -12.93 22.08
CA PHE A 31 12.66 -11.94 21.77
C PHE A 31 14.09 -12.36 22.16
N GLY A 32 14.28 -13.42 22.96
CA GLY A 32 15.57 -13.79 23.53
C GLY A 32 16.34 -14.93 22.83
N ARG A 33 15.84 -15.54 21.79
CA ARG A 33 16.53 -16.65 21.10
C ARG A 33 16.85 -16.34 19.65
N ARG A 34 18.14 -16.05 19.42
CA ARG A 34 18.91 -16.16 18.17
C ARG A 34 18.42 -15.37 16.96
N PHE A 35 18.91 -14.17 16.86
CA PHE A 35 18.97 -13.39 15.61
C PHE A 35 20.13 -13.81 14.68
N THR A 36 20.66 -15.01 14.77
CA THR A 36 21.86 -15.42 14.00
C THR A 36 21.56 -16.14 12.70
N ASP A 37 20.41 -16.82 12.57
CA ASP A 37 20.11 -17.55 11.34
C ASP A 37 18.62 -17.38 10.98
N GLY A 38 18.35 -16.55 9.96
CA GLY A 38 17.06 -16.45 9.27
C GLY A 38 15.89 -16.08 10.15
N VAL A 39 15.24 -14.95 9.88
CA VAL A 39 13.97 -14.57 10.54
C VAL A 39 12.93 -15.67 10.24
N PRO A 40 12.39 -16.38 11.25
CA PRO A 40 11.40 -17.42 10.98
C PRO A 40 10.09 -16.77 10.52
N VAL A 41 9.63 -17.17 9.33
CA VAL A 41 8.29 -16.85 8.84
C VAL A 41 7.31 -17.76 9.57
N PHE A 42 6.59 -17.21 10.54
CA PHE A 42 5.52 -17.91 11.22
C PHE A 42 4.24 -17.84 10.37
N CYS A 43 3.84 -18.94 9.76
CA CYS A 43 2.55 -19.10 9.10
C CYS A 43 1.57 -19.75 10.09
N PRO A 44 0.58 -19.02 10.63
CA PRO A 44 -0.53 -19.65 11.33
C PRO A 44 -1.59 -20.09 10.31
N GLY A 45 -1.75 -21.39 10.13
CA GLY A 45 -2.93 -21.98 9.46
C GLY A 45 -2.66 -22.74 8.18
N GLY A 46 -2.60 -24.03 8.29
CA GLY A 46 -3.11 -25.13 7.46
C GLY A 46 -2.80 -25.16 5.95
N ALA A 47 -1.99 -26.16 5.58
CA ALA A 47 -2.04 -26.90 4.30
C ALA A 47 -1.75 -26.14 2.99
N ALA A 48 -0.46 -25.93 2.73
CA ALA A 48 0.10 -26.11 1.38
C ALA A 48 1.52 -26.62 1.53
N ARG A 49 1.70 -27.92 1.34
CA ARG A 49 3.02 -28.56 1.24
C ARG A 49 3.68 -28.04 -0.05
N GLY A 50 4.85 -27.38 0.06
CA GLY A 50 5.77 -27.24 -1.06
C GLY A 50 6.24 -25.83 -1.44
N ALA A 51 5.78 -24.74 -0.84
CA ALA A 51 6.37 -23.43 -1.11
C ALA A 51 7.74 -23.35 -0.43
N ARG A 52 8.83 -23.50 -1.21
CA ARG A 52 10.16 -23.15 -0.72
C ARG A 52 10.14 -21.68 -0.35
N VAL A 53 10.26 -21.37 0.95
CA VAL A 53 10.48 -20.03 1.45
C VAL A 53 11.76 -19.52 0.79
N ALA A 54 11.64 -18.56 -0.11
CA ALA A 54 12.80 -17.88 -0.69
C ALA A 54 13.56 -17.26 0.49
N ARG A 55 14.83 -17.69 0.69
CA ARG A 55 15.67 -17.15 1.76
C ARG A 55 16.02 -15.72 1.36
N HIS A 56 15.52 -14.76 2.14
CA HIS A 56 16.02 -13.39 2.06
C HIS A 56 17.54 -13.44 2.20
N GLY A 57 18.28 -12.94 1.19
CA GLY A 57 19.73 -12.81 1.28
C GLY A 57 20.11 -12.06 2.57
N ARG A 58 21.40 -11.87 2.82
CA ARG A 58 21.88 -11.16 4.04
C ARG A 58 21.13 -9.85 4.22
N VAL A 59 20.15 -9.85 5.13
CA VAL A 59 19.31 -8.70 5.45
C VAL A 59 20.17 -7.66 6.18
N GLY A 60 20.31 -6.47 5.61
CA GLY A 60 21.07 -5.37 6.21
C GLY A 60 20.51 -4.95 7.57
N PHE A 61 21.35 -4.36 8.43
CA PHE A 61 20.99 -3.93 9.78
C PHE A 61 19.74 -3.05 9.80
N TRP A 62 19.67 -2.03 8.96
CA TRP A 62 18.54 -1.08 8.93
C TRP A 62 17.23 -1.71 8.48
N LEU A 63 17.29 -2.70 7.61
CA LEU A 63 16.10 -3.46 7.23
C LEU A 63 15.58 -4.30 8.41
N ARG A 64 16.48 -4.86 9.24
CA ARG A 64 16.09 -5.53 10.49
C ARG A 64 15.41 -4.57 11.48
N VAL A 65 15.95 -3.35 11.62
CA VAL A 65 15.35 -2.28 12.44
C VAL A 65 13.96 -1.93 11.93
N ALA A 66 13.80 -1.73 10.61
CA ALA A 66 12.48 -1.48 10.01
C ALA A 66 11.49 -2.61 10.34
N TRP A 67 11.90 -3.87 10.19
CA TRP A 67 11.06 -5.03 10.49
C TRP A 67 10.74 -5.21 11.98
N ALA A 68 11.65 -4.85 12.87
CA ALA A 68 11.41 -4.87 14.30
C ALA A 68 10.28 -3.90 14.71
N VAL A 69 10.02 -2.88 13.90
CA VAL A 69 8.92 -1.92 14.09
C VAL A 69 7.67 -2.34 13.30
N ILE A 70 7.82 -2.62 12.00
CA ILE A 70 6.68 -2.92 11.12
C ILE A 70 5.93 -4.17 11.58
N TYR A 71 6.66 -5.22 11.94
CA TYR A 71 6.06 -6.51 12.29
C TYR A 71 5.10 -6.43 13.49
N PRO A 72 5.50 -5.90 14.66
CA PRO A 72 4.60 -5.79 15.80
C PRO A 72 3.47 -4.78 15.55
N VAL A 73 3.74 -3.65 14.87
CA VAL A 73 2.72 -2.65 14.56
C VAL A 73 1.62 -3.24 13.69
N ASP A 74 1.97 -3.89 12.58
CA ASP A 74 0.99 -4.54 11.71
C ASP A 74 0.20 -5.63 12.44
N THR A 75 0.90 -6.47 13.21
CA THR A 75 0.25 -7.55 13.96
C THR A 75 -0.69 -7.02 15.04
N LEU A 76 -0.37 -5.87 15.64
CA LEU A 76 -1.21 -5.23 16.65
C LEU A 76 -2.45 -4.56 16.03
N LEU A 77 -2.28 -3.88 14.89
CA LEU A 77 -3.33 -3.08 14.28
C LEU A 77 -4.26 -3.89 13.37
N PHE A 78 -3.74 -4.93 12.71
CA PHE A 78 -4.46 -5.61 11.65
C PHE A 78 -4.56 -7.13 11.84
N LYS A 79 -5.68 -7.67 11.36
CA LYS A 79 -5.85 -9.10 11.04
C LYS A 79 -5.46 -9.25 9.58
N LEU A 80 -4.21 -9.65 9.33
CA LEU A 80 -3.63 -9.72 7.99
C LEU A 80 -4.15 -10.94 7.23
N ARG A 81 -4.56 -10.73 5.97
CA ARG A 81 -4.99 -11.78 5.06
C ARG A 81 -4.30 -11.61 3.72
N TRP A 82 -3.53 -12.62 3.35
CA TRP A 82 -2.73 -12.63 2.13
C TRP A 82 -3.29 -13.60 1.11
N ARG A 83 -3.42 -13.18 -0.15
CA ARG A 83 -3.87 -13.99 -1.27
C ARG A 83 -2.94 -13.78 -2.47
N GLY A 84 -2.76 -14.80 -3.33
CA GLY A 84 -2.04 -14.67 -4.59
C GLY A 84 -0.53 -14.39 -4.46
N ARG A 85 0.11 -14.67 -3.32
CA ARG A 85 1.56 -14.43 -3.13
C ARG A 85 2.42 -15.23 -4.11
N GLU A 86 1.92 -16.33 -4.59
CA GLU A 86 2.52 -17.20 -5.61
C GLU A 86 2.74 -16.50 -6.96
N HIS A 87 2.02 -15.41 -7.24
CA HIS A 87 2.22 -14.58 -8.42
C HIS A 87 3.45 -13.69 -8.34
N ILE A 88 3.99 -13.46 -7.13
CA ILE A 88 5.21 -12.68 -6.95
C ILE A 88 6.41 -13.61 -7.16
N PRO A 89 7.23 -13.41 -8.21
CA PRO A 89 8.37 -14.28 -8.49
C PRO A 89 9.37 -14.28 -7.32
N ALA A 90 9.87 -15.46 -6.97
CA ALA A 90 10.82 -15.62 -5.86
C ALA A 90 12.18 -14.95 -6.15
N THR A 91 12.54 -14.80 -7.43
CA THR A 91 13.82 -14.24 -7.90
C THR A 91 13.61 -13.36 -9.12
N GLY A 92 14.63 -12.61 -9.52
CA GLY A 92 14.55 -11.66 -10.63
C GLY A 92 13.83 -10.36 -10.28
N GLY A 93 13.94 -9.35 -11.14
CA GLY A 93 13.23 -8.08 -10.98
C GLY A 93 11.73 -8.26 -11.05
N VAL A 94 10.99 -7.53 -10.23
CA VAL A 94 9.53 -7.54 -10.27
C VAL A 94 9.00 -6.16 -9.89
N LEU A 95 8.07 -5.64 -10.70
CA LEU A 95 7.36 -4.39 -10.42
C LEU A 95 6.00 -4.74 -9.80
N VAL A 96 5.85 -4.44 -8.50
CA VAL A 96 4.62 -4.72 -7.74
C VAL A 96 3.81 -3.44 -7.61
N VAL A 97 2.60 -3.43 -8.17
CA VAL A 97 1.77 -2.24 -8.34
C VAL A 97 0.52 -2.34 -7.51
N ALA A 98 0.27 -1.38 -6.62
CA ALA A 98 -0.88 -1.42 -5.74
C ALA A 98 -1.70 -0.12 -5.76
N ASN A 99 -2.99 -0.21 -5.39
CA ASN A 99 -3.83 0.94 -5.04
C ASN A 99 -3.43 1.50 -3.67
N HIS A 100 -3.73 2.79 -3.42
CA HIS A 100 -3.35 3.51 -2.21
C HIS A 100 -4.56 4.12 -1.52
N ILE A 101 -5.03 3.52 -0.42
CA ILE A 101 -6.27 3.88 0.28
C ILE A 101 -6.06 4.40 1.70
N SER A 102 -4.85 4.26 2.27
CA SER A 102 -4.54 4.68 3.63
C SER A 102 -3.05 4.98 3.80
N HIS A 103 -2.70 5.83 4.74
CA HIS A 103 -1.28 5.98 5.15
C HIS A 103 -0.73 4.74 5.89
N ALA A 104 -1.58 3.80 6.27
CA ALA A 104 -1.14 2.51 6.82
C ALA A 104 -0.80 1.47 5.73
N ASP A 105 -1.21 1.69 4.47
CA ASP A 105 -0.95 0.75 3.37
C ASP A 105 0.52 0.37 3.19
N PRO A 106 1.49 1.32 3.29
CA PRO A 106 2.88 0.96 3.09
C PRO A 106 3.38 -0.10 4.08
N LEU A 107 2.82 -0.14 5.29
CA LEU A 107 3.18 -1.15 6.29
C LEU A 107 2.64 -2.53 5.88
N THR A 108 1.34 -2.62 5.62
CA THR A 108 0.69 -3.88 5.22
C THR A 108 1.21 -4.41 3.90
N PHE A 109 1.49 -3.52 2.93
CA PHE A 109 2.04 -3.89 1.63
C PHE A 109 3.51 -4.34 1.74
N ALA A 110 4.33 -3.64 2.53
CA ALA A 110 5.69 -4.08 2.80
C ALA A 110 5.69 -5.48 3.42
N ARG A 111 4.82 -5.71 4.41
CA ARG A 111 4.67 -7.00 5.05
C ARG A 111 4.19 -8.08 4.08
N TYR A 112 3.26 -7.77 3.20
CA TYR A 112 2.77 -8.70 2.18
C TYR A 112 3.89 -9.17 1.23
N VAL A 113 4.67 -8.23 0.69
CA VAL A 113 5.78 -8.53 -0.22
C VAL A 113 6.90 -9.27 0.51
N TRP A 114 7.16 -8.93 1.77
CA TRP A 114 8.11 -9.65 2.59
C TRP A 114 7.67 -11.10 2.84
N ASP A 115 6.42 -11.31 3.20
CA ASP A 115 5.86 -12.65 3.44
C ASP A 115 5.74 -13.47 2.14
N ALA A 116 5.85 -12.83 0.97
CA ALA A 116 6.05 -13.48 -0.32
C ALA A 116 7.53 -13.85 -0.60
N GLY A 117 8.44 -13.58 0.35
CA GLY A 117 9.86 -13.91 0.23
C GLY A 117 10.72 -12.85 -0.45
N ARG A 118 10.22 -11.63 -0.67
CA ARG A 118 10.92 -10.53 -1.36
C ARG A 118 11.16 -9.34 -0.44
N VAL A 119 12.27 -8.67 -0.64
CA VAL A 119 12.56 -7.39 0.04
C VAL A 119 11.91 -6.25 -0.73
N PRO A 120 10.91 -5.55 -0.17
CA PRO A 120 10.23 -4.47 -0.88
C PRO A 120 11.12 -3.22 -0.99
N ARG A 121 11.19 -2.64 -2.19
CA ARG A 121 11.81 -1.35 -2.49
C ARG A 121 10.73 -0.36 -2.90
N PHE A 122 10.35 0.53 -2.00
CA PHE A 122 9.32 1.52 -2.31
C PHE A 122 9.91 2.76 -2.98
N LEU A 123 9.13 3.30 -3.91
CA LEU A 123 9.30 4.67 -4.36
C LEU A 123 8.65 5.58 -3.32
N ALA A 124 9.44 6.16 -2.42
CA ALA A 124 8.99 6.95 -1.29
C ALA A 124 9.22 8.45 -1.51
N LYS A 125 8.30 9.29 -1.00
CA LYS A 125 8.44 10.75 -1.08
C LYS A 125 9.75 11.23 -0.46
N ASP A 126 10.44 12.16 -1.12
CA ASP A 126 11.68 12.75 -0.64
C ASP A 126 11.53 13.48 0.70
N GLU A 127 10.35 14.04 1.01
CA GLU A 127 10.10 14.69 2.29
C GLU A 127 10.31 13.73 3.48
N LEU A 128 10.04 12.42 3.28
CA LEU A 128 10.28 11.41 4.32
C LEU A 128 11.78 11.25 4.62
N PHE A 129 12.63 11.51 3.63
CA PHE A 129 14.08 11.46 3.79
C PHE A 129 14.65 12.71 4.48
N ARG A 130 13.84 13.73 4.81
CA ARG A 130 14.24 14.92 5.58
C ARG A 130 14.18 14.67 7.08
N ILE A 131 13.37 13.70 7.52
CA ILE A 131 13.26 13.34 8.93
C ILE A 131 14.44 12.43 9.30
N PHE A 132 15.30 12.89 10.20
CA PHE A 132 16.61 12.28 10.48
C PHE A 132 16.57 10.76 10.71
N PHE A 133 15.71 10.28 11.60
CA PHE A 133 15.61 8.84 11.89
C PHE A 133 15.02 8.05 10.71
N ILE A 134 13.94 8.56 10.11
CA ILE A 134 13.27 7.93 8.96
C ILE A 134 14.24 7.86 7.78
N ARG A 135 15.00 8.94 7.50
CA ARG A 135 16.03 8.98 6.47
C ARG A 135 17.04 7.85 6.62
N THR A 136 17.52 7.65 7.83
CA THR A 136 18.54 6.63 8.10
C THR A 136 18.01 5.22 7.82
N VAL A 137 16.78 4.93 8.26
CA VAL A 137 16.11 3.65 7.99
C VAL A 137 15.82 3.48 6.49
N LEU A 138 15.25 4.50 5.83
CA LEU A 138 14.90 4.43 4.41
C LEU A 138 16.14 4.27 3.52
N ARG A 139 17.20 5.03 3.76
CA ARG A 139 18.48 4.89 3.02
C ARG A 139 19.14 3.55 3.30
N GLY A 140 19.21 3.17 4.57
CA GLY A 140 19.85 1.92 4.97
C GLY A 140 19.08 0.67 4.53
N SER A 141 17.76 0.77 4.32
CA SER A 141 16.93 -0.26 3.69
C SER A 141 16.83 -0.09 2.17
N LYS A 142 17.62 0.84 1.58
CA LYS A 142 17.72 1.13 0.14
C LYS A 142 16.38 1.47 -0.50
N GLN A 143 15.50 2.23 0.18
CA GLN A 143 14.29 2.76 -0.43
C GLN A 143 14.63 3.86 -1.45
N ILE A 144 13.82 4.00 -2.51
CA ILE A 144 14.08 4.89 -3.65
C ILE A 144 13.39 6.23 -3.41
N PRO A 145 14.12 7.37 -3.26
CA PRO A 145 13.50 8.67 -3.09
C PRO A 145 12.85 9.16 -4.38
N VAL A 146 11.66 9.76 -4.27
CA VAL A 146 10.94 10.36 -5.41
C VAL A 146 10.80 11.85 -5.22
N HIS A 147 11.52 12.61 -6.04
CA HIS A 147 11.42 14.06 -6.11
C HIS A 147 10.28 14.45 -7.06
N ARG A 148 9.18 14.96 -6.50
CA ARG A 148 8.00 15.32 -7.29
C ARG A 148 8.11 16.74 -7.83
N GLY A 149 7.83 16.90 -9.13
CA GLY A 149 7.77 18.22 -9.76
C GLY A 149 9.11 18.82 -10.16
N SER A 150 10.20 18.06 -10.11
CA SER A 150 11.53 18.49 -10.54
C SER A 150 12.07 17.61 -11.67
N SER A 151 13.15 18.04 -12.33
CA SER A 151 13.96 17.27 -13.27
C SER A 151 14.45 15.93 -12.64
N ASP A 152 14.54 15.87 -11.32
CA ASP A 152 14.97 14.69 -10.56
C ASP A 152 13.95 13.54 -10.53
N ALA A 153 12.71 13.74 -10.99
CA ALA A 153 11.75 12.65 -11.15
C ALA A 153 12.26 11.58 -12.12
N GLN A 154 13.07 11.95 -13.11
CA GLN A 154 13.73 11.03 -14.02
C GLN A 154 14.85 10.23 -13.32
N GLY A 155 15.56 10.84 -12.36
CA GLY A 155 16.55 10.16 -11.53
C GLY A 155 15.93 9.00 -10.74
N SER A 156 14.81 9.26 -10.08
CA SER A 156 14.08 8.25 -9.32
C SER A 156 13.61 7.06 -10.18
N LEU A 157 13.22 7.33 -11.44
CA LEU A 157 12.85 6.27 -12.38
C LEU A 157 14.08 5.45 -12.80
N ARG A 158 15.23 6.08 -13.03
CA ARG A 158 16.50 5.37 -13.33
C ARG A 158 16.92 4.46 -12.18
N ASP A 159 16.86 4.95 -10.94
CA ASP A 159 17.18 4.14 -9.76
C ASP A 159 16.23 2.93 -9.64
N ALA A 160 14.94 3.11 -9.96
CA ALA A 160 13.98 2.02 -9.97
C ALA A 160 14.25 0.99 -11.09
N VAL A 161 14.65 1.44 -12.29
CA VAL A 161 15.08 0.55 -13.38
C VAL A 161 16.30 -0.25 -12.96
N THR A 162 17.33 0.42 -12.40
CA THR A 162 18.55 -0.26 -11.89
C THR A 162 18.19 -1.30 -10.83
N ALA A 163 17.27 -1.01 -9.93
CA ALA A 163 16.81 -1.96 -8.91
C ALA A 163 16.09 -3.18 -9.54
N LEU A 164 15.25 -2.96 -10.56
CA LEU A 164 14.59 -4.05 -11.28
C LEU A 164 15.59 -4.92 -12.03
N GLU A 165 16.57 -4.32 -12.72
CA GLU A 165 17.66 -5.03 -13.42
C GLU A 165 18.55 -5.81 -12.44
N ALA A 166 18.76 -5.28 -11.23
CA ALA A 166 19.48 -5.98 -10.16
C ALA A 166 18.67 -7.14 -9.53
N GLY A 167 17.47 -7.42 -10.04
CA GLY A 167 16.64 -8.51 -9.54
C GLY A 167 15.83 -8.17 -8.28
N GLU A 168 15.65 -6.89 -7.94
CA GLU A 168 14.93 -6.46 -6.74
C GLU A 168 13.40 -6.34 -6.98
N ALA A 169 12.62 -6.32 -5.90
CA ALA A 169 11.16 -6.11 -5.95
C ALA A 169 10.85 -4.63 -5.73
N VAL A 170 10.49 -3.91 -6.78
CA VAL A 170 10.12 -2.51 -6.74
C VAL A 170 8.62 -2.38 -6.53
N CYS A 171 8.22 -1.68 -5.46
CA CYS A 171 6.84 -1.46 -5.05
C CYS A 171 6.42 -0.02 -5.35
N ILE A 172 5.29 0.16 -6.04
CA ILE A 172 4.84 1.47 -6.45
C ILE A 172 3.33 1.65 -6.22
N TYR A 173 2.96 2.87 -5.83
CA TYR A 173 1.60 3.39 -5.85
C TYR A 173 1.49 4.39 -7.01
N PRO A 174 0.94 4.00 -8.18
CA PRO A 174 0.91 4.90 -9.35
C PRO A 174 0.07 6.14 -9.13
N GLU A 175 -0.91 6.09 -8.24
CA GLU A 175 -1.72 7.24 -7.82
C GLU A 175 -0.87 8.36 -7.21
N GLY A 176 0.26 7.99 -6.63
CA GLY A 176 1.23 8.91 -6.06
C GLY A 176 0.80 9.55 -4.73
N THR A 177 -0.41 9.32 -4.26
CA THR A 177 -0.94 9.71 -2.96
C THR A 177 -2.12 8.80 -2.63
N VAL A 178 -2.59 8.82 -1.38
CA VAL A 178 -3.83 8.14 -1.01
C VAL A 178 -4.96 8.63 -1.91
N THR A 179 -5.81 7.70 -2.40
CA THR A 179 -6.94 8.04 -3.25
C THR A 179 -7.83 9.08 -2.58
N ARG A 180 -8.39 9.97 -3.38
CA ARG A 180 -9.38 10.97 -2.93
C ARG A 180 -10.80 10.63 -3.39
N ASP A 181 -10.94 9.47 -4.01
CA ASP A 181 -12.26 8.94 -4.32
C ASP A 181 -13.03 8.69 -3.02
N PRO A 182 -14.27 9.22 -2.88
CA PRO A 182 -15.07 9.06 -1.66
C PRO A 182 -15.36 7.59 -1.33
N ASP A 183 -15.45 6.75 -2.37
CA ASP A 183 -15.74 5.32 -2.26
C ASP A 183 -14.47 4.46 -2.25
N TRP A 184 -13.29 5.07 -2.12
CA TRP A 184 -11.99 4.41 -2.02
C TRP A 184 -11.56 3.64 -3.26
N TRP A 185 -12.10 3.96 -4.44
CA TRP A 185 -11.62 3.42 -5.69
C TRP A 185 -10.30 4.06 -6.13
N PRO A 186 -9.49 3.35 -6.94
CA PRO A 186 -8.29 3.94 -7.50
C PRO A 186 -8.60 5.18 -8.34
N MET A 187 -7.79 6.20 -8.21
CA MET A 187 -7.91 7.40 -9.02
C MET A 187 -6.94 7.40 -10.20
N VAL A 188 -7.11 8.37 -11.11
CA VAL A 188 -6.20 8.57 -12.25
C VAL A 188 -4.75 8.59 -11.78
N SER A 189 -3.95 7.71 -12.35
CA SER A 189 -2.59 7.43 -11.96
C SER A 189 -1.57 8.17 -12.81
N ARG A 190 -0.34 8.27 -12.31
CA ARG A 190 0.81 8.86 -13.03
C ARG A 190 1.45 7.81 -13.94
N THR A 191 1.98 8.24 -15.08
CA THR A 191 2.58 7.37 -16.10
C THR A 191 3.96 6.79 -15.74
N GLY A 192 4.47 7.07 -14.54
CA GLY A 192 5.74 6.51 -14.07
C GLY A 192 5.76 4.99 -14.05
N VAL A 193 4.64 4.36 -13.70
CA VAL A 193 4.51 2.90 -13.69
C VAL A 193 4.67 2.31 -15.11
N ALA A 194 4.08 2.94 -16.12
CA ALA A 194 4.22 2.51 -17.52
C ALA A 194 5.66 2.67 -18.03
N ARG A 195 6.34 3.76 -17.65
CA ARG A 195 7.76 3.94 -17.98
C ARG A 195 8.64 2.83 -17.41
N LEU A 196 8.45 2.45 -16.14
CA LEU A 196 9.18 1.35 -15.52
C LEU A 196 8.86 0.01 -16.19
N ALA A 197 7.57 -0.24 -16.44
CA ALA A 197 7.11 -1.48 -17.05
C ALA A 197 7.64 -1.69 -18.49
N LEU A 198 7.79 -0.60 -19.26
CA LEU A 198 8.30 -0.65 -20.64
C LEU A 198 9.83 -0.52 -20.73
N ALA A 199 10.49 -0.02 -19.70
CA ALA A 199 11.95 0.11 -19.65
C ALA A 199 12.66 -1.18 -19.25
N THR A 200 11.95 -2.16 -18.69
CA THR A 200 12.53 -3.42 -18.19
C THR A 200 11.69 -4.62 -18.60
N GLU A 201 12.29 -5.82 -18.58
CA GLU A 201 11.56 -7.08 -18.80
C GLU A 201 10.93 -7.63 -17.51
N ALA A 202 11.01 -6.87 -16.40
CA ALA A 202 10.42 -7.29 -15.13
C ALA A 202 8.90 -7.47 -15.25
N PRO A 203 8.33 -8.58 -14.75
CA PRO A 203 6.89 -8.76 -14.73
C PRO A 203 6.23 -7.71 -13.84
N VAL A 204 5.07 -7.23 -14.28
CA VAL A 204 4.23 -6.28 -13.54
C VAL A 204 3.15 -7.04 -12.80
N ILE A 205 3.22 -7.07 -11.48
CA ILE A 205 2.27 -7.78 -10.62
C ILE A 205 1.27 -6.79 -10.00
N PRO A 206 -0.01 -6.86 -10.37
CA PRO A 206 -1.05 -6.05 -9.77
C PRO A 206 -1.39 -6.57 -8.38
N VAL A 207 -1.57 -5.66 -7.43
CA VAL A 207 -1.97 -5.98 -6.06
C VAL A 207 -3.14 -5.11 -5.66
N ALA A 208 -4.26 -5.72 -5.28
CA ALA A 208 -5.37 -5.01 -4.65
C ALA A 208 -5.22 -5.04 -3.13
N GLN A 209 -5.45 -3.88 -2.48
CA GLN A 209 -5.42 -3.72 -1.03
C GLN A 209 -6.76 -3.22 -0.53
N TRP A 210 -7.25 -3.78 0.61
CA TRP A 210 -8.47 -3.34 1.27
C TRP A 210 -8.39 -3.50 2.78
N GLY A 211 -8.96 -2.55 3.52
CA GLY A 211 -9.13 -2.64 4.97
C GLY A 211 -8.30 -1.66 5.80
N PRO A 212 -7.07 -1.26 5.44
CA PRO A 212 -6.26 -0.32 6.24
C PRO A 212 -6.94 1.04 6.48
N GLN A 213 -7.76 1.54 5.54
CA GLN A 213 -8.54 2.77 5.67
C GLN A 213 -9.54 2.74 6.83
N ALA A 214 -10.01 1.56 7.23
CA ALA A 214 -10.89 1.42 8.37
C ALA A 214 -10.20 1.69 9.72
N ALA A 215 -8.87 1.57 9.77
CA ALA A 215 -8.06 1.90 10.95
C ALA A 215 -7.50 3.33 10.87
N VAL A 216 -7.06 3.76 9.68
CA VAL A 216 -6.42 5.05 9.46
C VAL A 216 -7.02 5.72 8.22
N ASP A 217 -7.98 6.60 8.46
CA ASP A 217 -8.62 7.44 7.45
C ASP A 217 -8.15 8.89 7.65
N VAL A 218 -7.23 9.31 6.81
CA VAL A 218 -6.54 10.60 6.96
C VAL A 218 -7.42 11.76 6.56
N TYR A 219 -8.24 11.60 5.52
CA TYR A 219 -9.08 12.69 5.00
C TYR A 219 -10.20 13.07 5.96
N HIS A 220 -10.77 12.07 6.66
CA HIS A 220 -11.78 12.32 7.68
C HIS A 220 -11.19 12.39 9.09
N LYS A 221 -9.84 12.38 9.22
CA LYS A 221 -9.12 12.41 10.51
C LYS A 221 -9.61 11.34 11.49
N ARG A 222 -9.95 10.15 10.97
CA ARG A 222 -10.46 9.05 11.77
C ARG A 222 -9.34 8.04 12.04
N TYR A 223 -9.02 7.84 13.31
CA TYR A 223 -8.03 6.88 13.78
C TYR A 223 -8.74 5.88 14.69
N ARG A 224 -8.99 4.67 14.18
CA ARG A 224 -9.73 3.61 14.87
C ARG A 224 -8.97 2.29 14.83
N PRO A 225 -7.79 2.20 15.49
CA PRO A 225 -6.94 1.00 15.43
C PRO A 225 -7.61 -0.22 16.08
N PHE A 226 -8.48 0.00 17.07
CA PHE A 226 -9.18 -1.07 17.76
C PHE A 226 -10.71 -1.00 17.57
N PRO A 227 -11.38 -2.18 17.56
CA PRO A 227 -10.81 -3.52 17.44
C PRO A 227 -10.02 -3.67 16.14
N ARG A 228 -9.04 -4.60 16.12
CA ARG A 228 -8.17 -4.86 14.95
C ARG A 228 -8.98 -5.00 13.67
N LYS A 229 -8.58 -4.24 12.64
CA LYS A 229 -9.24 -4.28 11.33
C LYS A 229 -8.64 -5.40 10.47
N THR A 230 -9.44 -5.97 9.57
CA THR A 230 -8.93 -6.92 8.58
C THR A 230 -8.27 -6.12 7.46
N ALA A 231 -6.98 -6.39 7.21
CA ALA A 231 -6.26 -5.86 6.05
C ALA A 231 -5.98 -7.02 5.08
N ILE A 232 -6.39 -6.84 3.84
CA ILE A 232 -6.25 -7.83 2.78
C ILE A 232 -5.33 -7.26 1.71
N CYS A 233 -4.34 -8.06 1.28
CA CYS A 233 -3.58 -7.82 0.05
C CYS A 233 -3.72 -9.05 -0.84
N GLN A 234 -4.03 -8.83 -2.10
CA GLN A 234 -4.19 -9.88 -3.11
C GLN A 234 -3.39 -9.52 -4.36
N ALA A 235 -2.41 -10.36 -4.73
CA ALA A 235 -1.75 -10.26 -6.02
C ALA A 235 -2.50 -11.06 -7.08
N GLY A 236 -2.50 -10.53 -8.30
CA GLY A 236 -2.97 -11.22 -9.50
C GLY A 236 -1.82 -11.74 -10.36
N PRO A 237 -2.13 -12.47 -11.43
CA PRO A 237 -1.14 -12.86 -12.43
C PRO A 237 -0.47 -11.61 -13.05
N PRO A 238 0.74 -11.77 -13.62
CA PRO A 238 1.42 -10.69 -14.32
C PRO A 238 0.52 -10.06 -15.40
N VAL A 239 0.55 -8.74 -15.48
CA VAL A 239 -0.16 -8.00 -16.55
C VAL A 239 0.57 -8.23 -17.86
N ASP A 240 -0.14 -8.69 -18.88
CA ASP A 240 0.42 -8.84 -20.22
C ASP A 240 0.58 -7.47 -20.89
N LEU A 241 1.82 -7.09 -21.13
CA LEU A 241 2.20 -5.85 -21.81
C LEU A 241 2.93 -6.11 -23.13
N SER A 242 2.88 -7.33 -23.66
CA SER A 242 3.59 -7.74 -24.87
C SER A 242 3.26 -6.86 -26.08
N ALA A 243 2.00 -6.47 -26.25
CA ALA A 243 1.54 -5.61 -27.34
C ALA A 243 2.07 -4.16 -27.30
N TYR A 244 2.66 -3.75 -26.17
CA TYR A 244 3.15 -2.38 -25.95
C TYR A 244 4.68 -2.28 -26.02
N ARG A 245 5.39 -3.41 -25.89
CA ARG A 245 6.86 -3.44 -25.91
C ARG A 245 7.40 -3.07 -27.28
N GLY A 246 8.54 -2.37 -27.28
CA GLY A 246 9.20 -1.92 -28.54
C GLY A 246 8.51 -0.76 -29.26
N ARG A 247 7.33 -0.32 -28.81
CA ARG A 247 6.65 0.85 -29.37
C ARG A 247 7.26 2.15 -28.84
N PRO A 248 7.24 3.26 -29.64
CA PRO A 248 7.67 4.57 -29.16
C PRO A 248 6.88 5.00 -27.90
N GLN A 249 7.58 5.43 -26.86
CA GLN A 249 6.96 5.81 -25.58
C GLN A 249 6.32 7.19 -25.65
N THR A 250 5.25 7.36 -26.44
CA THR A 250 4.46 8.58 -26.49
C THR A 250 3.66 8.77 -25.20
N ALA A 251 3.16 9.99 -24.97
CA ALA A 251 2.33 10.28 -23.79
C ALA A 251 1.05 9.44 -23.79
N GLU A 252 0.47 9.19 -24.95
CA GLU A 252 -0.72 8.38 -25.17
C GLU A 252 -0.46 6.92 -24.82
N LEU A 253 0.64 6.34 -25.33
CA LEU A 253 1.03 4.95 -25.03
C LEU A 253 1.25 4.76 -23.54
N LEU A 254 1.99 5.70 -22.89
CA LEU A 254 2.25 5.63 -21.47
C LEU A 254 0.96 5.74 -20.64
N ARG A 255 -0.01 6.53 -21.11
CA ARG A 255 -1.33 6.62 -20.45
C ARG A 255 -2.08 5.30 -20.61
N GLU A 256 -2.16 4.76 -21.83
CA GLU A 256 -2.82 3.50 -22.14
C GLU A 256 -2.27 2.35 -21.28
N VAL A 257 -0.94 2.18 -21.23
CA VAL A 257 -0.29 1.14 -20.41
C VAL A 257 -0.57 1.34 -18.91
N THR A 258 -0.57 2.59 -18.44
CA THR A 258 -0.92 2.89 -17.05
C THR A 258 -2.35 2.46 -16.74
N ASP A 259 -3.27 2.79 -17.64
CA ASP A 259 -4.69 2.48 -17.46
C ASP A 259 -4.94 0.96 -17.54
N VAL A 260 -4.24 0.23 -18.40
CA VAL A 260 -4.28 -1.25 -18.43
C VAL A 260 -3.86 -1.85 -17.10
N ILE A 261 -2.70 -1.42 -16.56
CA ILE A 261 -2.19 -1.91 -15.27
C ILE A 261 -3.18 -1.59 -14.14
N MET A 262 -3.64 -0.35 -14.07
CA MET A 262 -4.51 0.10 -12.98
C MET A 262 -5.94 -0.44 -13.10
N THR A 263 -6.41 -0.72 -14.30
CA THR A 263 -7.68 -1.42 -14.52
C THR A 263 -7.64 -2.80 -13.89
N ARG A 264 -6.53 -3.54 -14.05
CA ARG A 264 -6.39 -4.83 -13.40
C ARG A 264 -6.41 -4.73 -11.87
N VAL A 265 -5.74 -3.71 -11.29
CA VAL A 265 -5.79 -3.44 -9.84
C VAL A 265 -7.21 -3.09 -9.39
N ARG A 266 -7.92 -2.23 -10.14
CA ARG A 266 -9.29 -1.81 -9.85
C ARG A 266 -10.27 -2.99 -9.87
N ASP A 267 -10.17 -3.83 -10.89
CA ASP A 267 -11.07 -4.97 -11.06
C ASP A 267 -10.86 -6.00 -9.94
N MET A 268 -9.60 -6.28 -9.58
CA MET A 268 -9.27 -7.11 -8.42
C MET A 268 -9.77 -6.51 -7.10
N LEU A 269 -9.75 -5.17 -6.98
CA LEU A 269 -10.33 -4.50 -5.81
C LEU A 269 -11.85 -4.69 -5.76
N GLY A 270 -12.53 -4.67 -6.90
CA GLY A 270 -13.96 -5.01 -7.02
C GLY A 270 -14.25 -6.43 -6.54
N GLU A 271 -13.43 -7.40 -6.94
CA GLU A 271 -13.51 -8.78 -6.45
C GLU A 271 -13.33 -8.88 -4.91
N LEU A 272 -12.40 -8.10 -4.35
CA LEU A 272 -12.16 -8.07 -2.89
C LEU A 272 -13.30 -7.46 -2.10
N ARG A 273 -13.97 -6.47 -2.67
CA ARG A 273 -15.07 -5.72 -2.05
C ARG A 273 -16.44 -6.36 -2.30
N ASP A 274 -16.52 -7.30 -3.24
CA ASP A 274 -17.76 -7.82 -3.80
C ASP A 274 -18.66 -6.68 -4.35
N GLU A 275 -18.01 -5.74 -5.05
CA GLU A 275 -18.65 -4.56 -5.62
C GLU A 275 -18.24 -4.37 -7.08
N LYS A 276 -19.17 -3.87 -7.90
CA LYS A 276 -18.86 -3.54 -9.30
C LYS A 276 -17.95 -2.30 -9.34
N PRO A 277 -16.74 -2.38 -9.92
CA PRO A 277 -15.87 -1.24 -10.02
C PRO A 277 -16.45 -0.16 -10.96
N PRO A 278 -16.15 1.13 -10.73
CA PRO A 278 -16.56 2.21 -11.61
C PRO A 278 -15.89 2.04 -12.98
N ALA A 279 -16.59 2.43 -14.06
CA ALA A 279 -16.07 2.34 -15.41
C ALA A 279 -14.86 3.26 -15.65
N GLN A 280 -14.78 4.38 -14.94
CA GLN A 280 -13.71 5.36 -15.07
C GLN A 280 -12.99 5.56 -13.74
N PHE A 281 -11.70 5.87 -13.82
CA PHE A 281 -10.93 6.29 -12.66
C PHE A 281 -11.36 7.68 -12.20
N TRP A 282 -11.49 7.82 -10.89
CA TRP A 282 -11.82 9.12 -10.29
C TRP A 282 -10.78 10.18 -10.67
N ARG A 283 -11.27 11.36 -11.04
CA ARG A 283 -10.44 12.51 -11.33
C ARG A 283 -10.69 13.60 -10.30
N ARG A 284 -9.62 14.22 -9.83
CA ARG A 284 -9.77 15.39 -8.98
C ARG A 284 -10.53 16.47 -9.75
N PRO A 285 -11.62 17.03 -9.17
CA PRO A 285 -12.26 18.20 -9.76
C PRO A 285 -11.23 19.29 -10.01
N ALA A 286 -11.34 19.99 -11.13
CA ALA A 286 -10.54 21.19 -11.36
C ALA A 286 -10.79 22.19 -10.22
N PRO A 287 -9.78 22.93 -9.76
CA PRO A 287 -10.02 24.05 -8.85
C PRO A 287 -11.06 24.97 -9.47
N ALA A 288 -12.02 25.41 -8.66
CA ALA A 288 -12.95 26.45 -9.11
C ALA A 288 -12.13 27.63 -9.69
N PRO A 289 -12.58 28.24 -10.81
CA PRO A 289 -11.92 29.43 -11.31
C PRO A 289 -11.77 30.42 -10.16
N ALA A 290 -10.57 30.99 -10.01
CA ALA A 290 -10.37 32.05 -9.03
C ALA A 290 -11.45 33.13 -9.30
N LEU A 291 -12.20 33.49 -8.29
CA LEU A 291 -13.10 34.63 -8.39
C LEU A 291 -12.22 35.80 -8.86
N GLU A 292 -12.58 36.41 -9.99
CA GLU A 292 -11.90 37.60 -10.41
C GLU A 292 -11.95 38.60 -9.23
N PRO A 293 -10.83 39.21 -8.89
CA PRO A 293 -10.83 40.25 -7.86
C PRO A 293 -11.90 41.29 -8.23
N PRO A 294 -12.67 41.81 -7.25
CA PRO A 294 -13.68 42.82 -7.55
C PRO A 294 -13.00 43.94 -8.34
N VAL A 295 -13.61 44.29 -9.48
CA VAL A 295 -13.18 45.40 -10.31
C VAL A 295 -13.13 46.63 -9.39
N GLN A 296 -11.94 47.13 -9.15
CA GLN A 296 -11.80 48.40 -8.42
C GLN A 296 -12.52 49.44 -9.22
N PRO A 297 -13.43 50.26 -8.62
CA PRO A 297 -14.03 51.36 -9.33
C PRO A 297 -12.92 52.27 -9.83
N GLU A 298 -13.02 52.66 -11.10
CA GLU A 298 -12.10 53.64 -11.67
C GLU A 298 -12.12 54.92 -10.80
N PRO A 299 -10.96 55.50 -10.49
CA PRO A 299 -10.90 56.73 -9.74
C PRO A 299 -11.69 57.79 -10.52
N GLU A 300 -12.65 58.44 -9.83
CA GLU A 300 -13.40 59.56 -10.41
C GLU A 300 -12.39 60.63 -10.88
N PRO A 301 -12.60 61.23 -12.07
CA PRO A 301 -11.72 62.26 -12.56
C PRO A 301 -11.75 63.45 -11.60
N GLU A 302 -10.58 63.79 -11.04
CA GLU A 302 -10.41 64.97 -10.20
C GLU A 302 -10.98 66.19 -10.93
N GLY A 303 -11.99 66.80 -10.33
CA GLY A 303 -12.68 67.95 -10.87
C GLY A 303 -11.70 69.10 -11.18
N SER A 304 -11.70 69.49 -12.43
CA SER A 304 -10.99 70.68 -12.92
C SER A 304 -11.28 71.88 -12.01
N GLY A 305 -10.22 72.33 -11.36
CA GLY A 305 -10.25 73.53 -10.51
C GLY A 305 -10.87 74.73 -11.22
N ARG A 306 -11.85 75.34 -10.56
CA ARG A 306 -12.39 76.65 -10.92
C ARG A 306 -11.27 77.63 -10.79
N GLU A 307 -10.80 78.17 -11.93
CA GLU A 307 -10.15 79.51 -12.01
C GLU A 307 -11.13 80.55 -11.48
N ALA A 308 -10.81 81.13 -10.33
CA ALA A 308 -11.45 82.35 -9.85
C ALA A 308 -10.68 83.57 -10.41
N ALA A 309 -11.30 84.20 -11.34
CA ALA A 309 -10.90 85.54 -11.74
C ALA A 309 -11.19 86.59 -10.64
N SER A 310 -10.20 87.38 -10.29
CA SER A 310 -10.28 88.77 -9.97
C SER A 310 -8.90 89.37 -9.84
#